data_69fd487dba374cf7c58950b40da6d97d
#
_entry.id   69fd487dba374cf7c58950b40da6d97d
#
_cell.length_a   1.000
_cell.length_b   1.000
_cell.length_c   1.000
_cell.angle_alpha   90.00
_cell.angle_beta   90.00
_cell.angle_gamma   90.00
#
_symmetry.space_group_name_H-M   'P 1'
#
loop_
_entity.id
_entity.type
_entity.pdbx_description
1 polymer ?
#
loop_
_entity_poly.entity_id
_entity_poly.type
_entity_poly.pdbx_seq_one_letter_code
_entity_poly.pdbx_strand_id
1 'polypeptide(L)'
;MIILLTSLGRDMYMNLNTDMWGAFKIADLFPVLQNGKANQGMLSDGNECFYVGAKKDDNGVMIHCAYDADLIQKGNCIIFICNGQGSVGFANYMDVDFIGTTDIVAGYNDNLNKYNGLFIATILCQERPKYSFGRKWKTHLRNTVIKLPQTQKGKPDWTYMEQYIKTLHCKPISTKNKVGNGDKLYVYKWKPFCIGKLFKVYTGGDLILTDVEEGTIPVASHKADNNGVGALVNNIVGQQLFDSNKTIALADRGCFHASVQTKDFYIGTRVKALVIKPNVKKEVLFFIATIINMETFKYNYGRNCTSGVDEVVISLPILQESDGNIFIDETHLYSDEGYVPDWIFMENYIKSLPYGDRI
;
A
#
# COMPACT_ATOMS: atom_id res chain seq x y z
N MET A 1 -11.95 17.60 3.12
CA MET A 1 -11.03 16.68 3.82
C MET A 1 -9.95 17.52 4.48
N ILE A 2 -10.03 17.71 5.79
CA ILE A 2 -9.03 18.46 6.59
C ILE A 2 -8.03 17.44 7.10
N ILE A 3 -6.79 17.49 6.63
CA ILE A 3 -5.70 16.73 7.22
C ILE A 3 -5.08 17.60 8.31
N LEU A 4 -5.37 17.30 9.57
CA LEU A 4 -4.73 17.88 10.75
C LEU A 4 -3.34 17.24 10.92
N LEU A 5 -2.30 18.02 10.67
CA LEU A 5 -0.95 17.74 11.15
C LEU A 5 -0.62 18.78 12.25
N THR A 6 -0.50 18.29 13.47
CA THR A 6 -0.20 19.11 14.65
C THR A 6 1.30 19.27 14.85
N SER A 7 1.65 20.51 15.13
CA SER A 7 2.70 21.09 15.97
C SER A 7 4.11 21.31 15.41
N LEU A 8 4.49 22.59 15.55
CA LEU A 8 5.77 23.29 15.48
C LEU A 8 6.15 23.86 14.12
N GLY A 9 5.73 25.09 13.92
CA GLY A 9 5.99 25.97 12.78
C GLY A 9 4.67 26.31 12.11
N ARG A 10 4.37 27.59 11.98
CA ARG A 10 3.19 28.08 11.23
C ARG A 10 3.29 27.67 9.76
N ASP A 11 2.91 26.45 9.47
CA ASP A 11 2.72 25.99 8.10
C ASP A 11 1.39 26.54 7.61
N MET A 12 1.43 27.42 6.62
CA MET A 12 0.25 27.89 5.91
C MET A 12 -0.33 26.70 5.15
N TYR A 13 -1.32 26.03 5.72
CA TYR A 13 -2.11 25.03 5.00
C TYR A 13 -2.93 25.74 3.92
N MET A 14 -2.66 25.44 2.66
CA MET A 14 -3.55 25.82 1.58
C MET A 14 -4.82 24.97 1.69
N ASN A 15 -5.94 25.61 2.07
CA ASN A 15 -7.22 24.93 2.17
C ASN A 15 -7.72 24.55 0.77
N LEU A 16 -8.00 23.27 0.54
CA LEU A 16 -8.51 22.77 -0.73
C LEU A 16 -10.03 23.03 -0.81
N ASN A 17 -10.44 24.28 -1.06
CA ASN A 17 -11.83 24.62 -1.28
C ASN A 17 -12.21 24.35 -2.75
N THR A 18 -12.93 23.25 -2.98
CA THR A 18 -13.34 22.81 -4.32
C THR A 18 -14.57 23.55 -4.88
N ASP A 19 -15.27 24.33 -4.06
CA ASP A 19 -16.47 25.07 -4.49
C ASP A 19 -16.14 26.16 -5.50
N MET A 20 -14.92 26.71 -5.42
CA MET A 20 -14.43 27.76 -6.29
C MET A 20 -13.70 27.27 -7.55
N TRP A 21 -13.68 25.96 -7.79
CA TRP A 21 -12.97 25.40 -8.93
C TRP A 21 -13.76 25.58 -10.22
N GLY A 22 -13.03 25.93 -11.30
CA GLY A 22 -13.56 26.02 -12.66
C GLY A 22 -13.62 24.65 -13.35
N ALA A 23 -14.51 24.54 -14.33
CA ALA A 23 -14.65 23.36 -15.17
C ALA A 23 -13.86 23.52 -16.47
N PHE A 24 -12.97 22.56 -16.76
CA PHE A 24 -12.06 22.61 -17.92
C PHE A 24 -12.16 21.32 -18.73
N LYS A 25 -12.22 21.44 -20.06
CA LYS A 25 -12.13 20.28 -20.95
C LYS A 25 -10.68 19.83 -21.09
N ILE A 26 -10.49 18.52 -21.21
CA ILE A 26 -9.15 17.94 -21.45
C ILE A 26 -8.51 18.52 -22.72
N ALA A 27 -9.27 18.73 -23.80
CA ALA A 27 -8.75 19.31 -25.03
C ALA A 27 -8.23 20.75 -24.87
N ASP A 28 -8.79 21.51 -23.90
CA ASP A 28 -8.35 22.88 -23.62
C ASP A 28 -7.14 22.90 -22.68
N LEU A 29 -7.09 21.93 -21.75
CA LEU A 29 -5.95 21.74 -20.83
C LEU A 29 -4.72 21.18 -21.52
N PHE A 30 -4.89 20.31 -22.51
CA PHE A 30 -3.82 19.64 -23.24
C PHE A 30 -4.01 19.85 -24.75
N PRO A 31 -3.48 20.94 -25.29
CA PRO A 31 -3.58 21.25 -26.73
C PRO A 31 -3.05 20.14 -27.62
N VAL A 32 -1.99 19.46 -27.14
CA VAL A 32 -1.39 18.32 -27.83
C VAL A 32 -1.77 17.04 -27.10
N LEU A 33 -2.50 16.16 -27.80
CA LEU A 33 -2.85 14.82 -27.35
C LEU A 33 -2.28 13.79 -28.33
N GLN A 34 -1.26 13.05 -27.90
CA GLN A 34 -0.52 12.08 -28.70
C GLN A 34 -0.85 10.66 -28.30
N ASN A 35 -1.32 9.85 -29.25
CA ASN A 35 -1.53 8.41 -28.99
C ASN A 35 -0.20 7.67 -28.89
N GLY A 36 -0.11 6.71 -27.99
CA GLY A 36 0.95 5.71 -28.04
C GLY A 36 0.83 4.85 -29.30
N LYS A 37 1.94 4.36 -29.81
CA LYS A 37 2.04 3.66 -31.11
C LYS A 37 2.52 2.21 -30.98
N ALA A 38 3.20 1.89 -29.88
CA ALA A 38 3.92 0.63 -29.76
C ALA A 38 3.02 -0.53 -29.32
N ASN A 39 3.41 -1.72 -29.72
CA ASN A 39 3.05 -2.98 -29.10
C ASN A 39 4.31 -3.73 -28.67
N GLN A 40 4.17 -4.74 -27.83
CA GLN A 40 5.32 -5.43 -27.25
C GLN A 40 6.23 -6.08 -28.29
N GLY A 41 5.69 -6.54 -29.41
CA GLY A 41 6.48 -7.16 -30.49
C GLY A 41 7.34 -6.19 -31.31
N MET A 42 7.18 -4.88 -31.11
CA MET A 42 8.01 -3.84 -31.76
C MET A 42 9.21 -3.43 -30.90
N LEU A 43 9.32 -3.94 -29.66
CA LEU A 43 10.35 -3.53 -28.71
C LEU A 43 11.59 -4.39 -28.85
N SER A 44 12.76 -3.77 -28.67
CA SER A 44 14.04 -4.45 -28.49
C SER A 44 14.40 -4.49 -27.00
N ASP A 45 15.13 -5.53 -26.60
CA ASP A 45 15.62 -5.67 -25.23
C ASP A 45 16.59 -4.53 -24.88
N GLY A 46 16.43 -3.96 -23.69
CA GLY A 46 17.25 -2.86 -23.19
C GLY A 46 16.69 -2.27 -21.89
N ASN A 47 17.41 -1.26 -21.37
CA ASN A 47 17.03 -0.59 -20.11
C ASN A 47 16.99 0.95 -20.25
N GLU A 48 17.04 1.48 -21.47
CA GLU A 48 17.17 2.90 -21.76
C GLU A 48 15.85 3.65 -21.63
N CYS A 49 14.72 2.95 -21.86
CA CYS A 49 13.39 3.54 -21.86
C CYS A 49 12.38 2.71 -21.07
N PHE A 50 11.33 3.38 -20.63
CA PHE A 50 10.13 2.72 -20.09
C PHE A 50 9.14 2.41 -21.22
N TYR A 51 8.63 1.20 -21.22
CA TYR A 51 7.44 0.83 -21.98
C TYR A 51 6.21 0.99 -21.13
N VAL A 52 5.33 1.91 -21.49
CA VAL A 52 4.20 2.37 -20.69
C VAL A 52 2.88 1.98 -21.34
N GLY A 53 1.98 1.38 -20.55
CA GLY A 53 0.71 0.85 -21.07
C GLY A 53 -0.46 0.92 -20.09
N ALA A 54 -1.44 0.09 -20.32
CA ALA A 54 -2.69 0.04 -19.56
C ALA A 54 -2.51 -0.66 -18.20
N LYS A 55 -1.64 -0.12 -17.36
CA LYS A 55 -1.34 -0.59 -16.01
C LYS A 55 -1.59 0.55 -15.02
N LYS A 56 -2.35 0.31 -13.95
CA LYS A 56 -2.65 1.32 -12.91
C LYS A 56 -1.47 1.55 -11.95
N ASP A 57 -0.69 0.50 -11.71
CA ASP A 57 0.43 0.49 -10.76
C ASP A 57 1.74 0.86 -11.49
N ASP A 58 2.82 1.12 -10.72
CA ASP A 58 4.16 1.47 -11.20
C ASP A 58 4.16 2.60 -12.25
N ASN A 59 3.30 3.59 -12.06
CA ASN A 59 3.12 4.73 -12.99
C ASN A 59 2.81 4.32 -14.45
N GLY A 60 2.22 3.14 -14.65
CA GLY A 60 1.93 2.58 -15.97
C GLY A 60 3.09 1.84 -16.64
N VAL A 61 4.26 1.76 -16.01
CA VAL A 61 5.43 1.08 -16.55
C VAL A 61 5.21 -0.43 -16.54
N MET A 62 5.32 -1.05 -17.70
CA MET A 62 5.16 -2.48 -17.91
C MET A 62 6.50 -3.22 -17.88
N ILE A 63 7.46 -2.76 -18.67
CA ILE A 63 8.83 -3.28 -18.76
C ILE A 63 9.80 -2.15 -19.13
N HIS A 64 11.10 -2.42 -19.03
CA HIS A 64 12.16 -1.64 -19.63
C HIS A 64 12.46 -2.15 -21.04
N CYS A 65 12.88 -1.27 -21.95
CA CYS A 65 13.25 -1.61 -23.33
C CYS A 65 14.34 -0.69 -23.86
N ALA A 66 14.89 -1.03 -25.03
CA ALA A 66 15.82 -0.17 -25.73
C ALA A 66 15.15 1.11 -26.23
N TYR A 67 15.96 2.15 -26.44
CA TYR A 67 15.50 3.39 -27.08
C TYR A 67 15.16 3.15 -28.56
N ASP A 68 14.02 3.70 -28.99
CA ASP A 68 13.59 3.69 -30.39
C ASP A 68 13.10 5.09 -30.77
N ALA A 69 13.78 5.73 -31.74
CA ALA A 69 13.51 7.10 -32.16
C ALA A 69 12.12 7.29 -32.82
N ASP A 70 11.56 6.23 -33.42
CA ASP A 70 10.27 6.29 -34.10
C ASP A 70 9.09 6.09 -33.13
N LEU A 71 9.35 5.44 -32.00
CA LEU A 71 8.34 5.08 -31.00
C LEU A 71 8.33 6.00 -29.79
N ILE A 72 9.45 6.68 -29.51
CA ILE A 72 9.63 7.50 -28.30
C ILE A 72 8.64 8.65 -28.23
N GLN A 73 8.07 8.87 -27.07
CA GLN A 73 7.24 10.01 -26.69
C GLN A 73 7.95 10.85 -25.62
N LYS A 74 7.76 12.15 -25.65
CA LYS A 74 8.39 13.04 -24.68
C LYS A 74 7.75 12.91 -23.31
N GLY A 75 8.59 13.03 -22.29
CA GLY A 75 8.16 13.19 -20.90
C GLY A 75 7.51 14.54 -20.63
N ASN A 76 7.38 14.90 -19.37
CA ASN A 76 6.62 16.05 -18.88
C ASN A 76 5.20 16.09 -19.47
N CYS A 77 4.48 14.98 -19.32
CA CYS A 77 3.13 14.82 -19.85
C CYS A 77 2.20 14.13 -18.85
N ILE A 78 0.89 14.24 -19.10
CA ILE A 78 -0.12 13.40 -18.47
C ILE A 78 -0.41 12.19 -19.36
N ILE A 79 -0.26 11.00 -18.83
CA ILE A 79 -0.66 9.77 -19.49
C ILE A 79 -2.09 9.45 -19.10
N PHE A 80 -2.98 9.34 -20.08
CA PHE A 80 -4.35 8.89 -19.91
C PHE A 80 -4.46 7.41 -20.29
N ILE A 81 -4.85 6.55 -19.37
CA ILE A 81 -5.10 5.13 -19.65
C ILE A 81 -6.50 5.01 -20.25
N CYS A 82 -6.55 4.93 -21.57
CA CYS A 82 -7.78 5.03 -22.36
C CYS A 82 -8.45 3.69 -22.61
N ASN A 83 -7.73 2.59 -22.37
CA ASN A 83 -8.20 1.21 -22.56
C ASN A 83 -7.58 0.33 -21.47
N GLY A 84 -7.94 -0.97 -21.41
CA GLY A 84 -7.41 -1.93 -20.45
C GLY A 84 -8.38 -2.28 -19.33
N GLN A 85 -8.56 -3.58 -19.10
CA GLN A 85 -9.42 -4.08 -18.04
C GLN A 85 -8.87 -3.72 -16.66
N GLY A 86 -9.65 -3.04 -15.83
CA GLY A 86 -9.28 -2.62 -14.47
C GLY A 86 -8.41 -1.37 -14.40
N SER A 87 -7.82 -0.90 -15.52
CA SER A 87 -6.91 0.26 -15.54
C SER A 87 -7.46 1.47 -16.31
N VAL A 88 -8.50 1.29 -17.14
CA VAL A 88 -9.12 2.40 -17.89
C VAL A 88 -9.66 3.47 -16.92
N GLY A 89 -9.39 4.74 -17.24
CA GLY A 89 -9.82 5.89 -16.43
C GLY A 89 -8.78 6.37 -15.40
N PHE A 90 -7.64 5.69 -15.26
CA PHE A 90 -6.49 6.23 -14.52
C PHE A 90 -5.68 7.19 -15.38
N ALA A 91 -5.00 8.11 -14.72
CA ALA A 91 -4.04 9.03 -15.32
C ALA A 91 -2.80 9.14 -14.46
N ASN A 92 -1.63 9.26 -15.09
CA ASN A 92 -0.34 9.38 -14.42
C ASN A 92 0.42 10.59 -14.99
N TYR A 93 1.28 11.21 -14.17
CA TYR A 93 2.27 12.14 -14.66
C TYR A 93 3.56 11.36 -14.98
N MET A 94 4.13 11.59 -16.18
CA MET A 94 5.37 11.00 -16.63
C MET A 94 6.40 12.11 -16.86
N ASP A 95 7.52 12.06 -16.15
CA ASP A 95 8.56 13.09 -16.19
C ASP A 95 9.67 12.81 -17.22
N VAL A 96 9.83 11.55 -17.63
CA VAL A 96 10.86 11.09 -18.57
C VAL A 96 10.29 10.63 -19.90
N ASP A 97 11.11 10.62 -20.93
CA ASP A 97 10.76 10.09 -22.25
C ASP A 97 10.44 8.57 -22.13
N PHE A 98 9.47 8.11 -22.90
CA PHE A 98 8.95 6.74 -22.80
C PHE A 98 8.39 6.25 -24.15
N ILE A 99 8.19 4.94 -24.27
CA ILE A 99 7.49 4.32 -25.40
C ILE A 99 6.09 3.91 -24.93
N GLY A 100 5.05 4.47 -25.54
CA GLY A 100 3.66 4.27 -25.15
C GLY A 100 2.91 3.23 -25.99
N THR A 101 2.09 2.38 -25.33
CA THR A 101 1.17 1.46 -26.03
C THR A 101 0.03 2.23 -26.68
N THR A 102 -0.67 1.56 -27.63
CA THR A 102 -1.89 2.11 -28.27
C THR A 102 -3.06 2.33 -27.31
N ASP A 103 -2.97 1.83 -26.07
CA ASP A 103 -4.00 1.94 -25.04
C ASP A 103 -3.93 3.24 -24.23
N ILE A 104 -2.86 4.00 -24.41
CA ILE A 104 -2.66 5.26 -23.72
C ILE A 104 -2.68 6.46 -24.67
N VAL A 105 -2.92 7.65 -24.10
CA VAL A 105 -2.76 8.95 -24.74
C VAL A 105 -1.90 9.82 -23.84
N ALA A 106 -0.90 10.49 -24.40
CA ALA A 106 -0.08 11.49 -23.70
C ALA A 106 -0.63 12.89 -23.98
N GLY A 107 -0.84 13.67 -22.93
CA GLY A 107 -1.31 15.07 -23.01
C GLY A 107 -0.24 16.04 -22.58
N TYR A 108 0.01 17.07 -23.40
CA TYR A 108 1.08 18.05 -23.21
C TYR A 108 0.52 19.46 -23.07
N ASN A 109 1.16 20.25 -22.21
CA ASN A 109 0.93 21.69 -22.05
C ASN A 109 2.22 22.36 -21.56
N ASP A 110 2.55 23.54 -22.09
CA ASP A 110 3.78 24.28 -21.75
C ASP A 110 3.82 24.71 -20.26
N ASN A 111 2.67 24.86 -19.61
CA ASN A 111 2.59 25.17 -18.18
C ASN A 111 2.72 23.94 -17.27
N LEU A 112 2.77 22.74 -17.84
CA LEU A 112 2.86 21.51 -17.07
C LEU A 112 4.26 21.35 -16.47
N ASN A 113 4.30 20.95 -15.22
CA ASN A 113 5.51 20.51 -14.53
C ASN A 113 5.18 19.37 -13.57
N LYS A 114 6.20 18.79 -12.95
CA LYS A 114 6.05 17.64 -12.05
C LYS A 114 4.98 17.86 -10.97
N TYR A 115 4.94 19.02 -10.35
CA TYR A 115 4.05 19.26 -9.20
C TYR A 115 2.60 19.44 -9.64
N ASN A 116 2.34 20.36 -10.57
CA ASN A 116 0.99 20.56 -11.07
C ASN A 116 0.50 19.33 -11.88
N GLY A 117 1.40 18.59 -12.52
CA GLY A 117 1.10 17.33 -13.19
C GLY A 117 0.61 16.25 -12.21
N LEU A 118 1.25 16.11 -11.06
CA LEU A 118 0.80 15.19 -9.99
C LEU A 118 -0.58 15.59 -9.45
N PHE A 119 -0.83 16.91 -9.27
CA PHE A 119 -2.15 17.40 -8.86
C PHE A 119 -3.22 17.01 -9.86
N ILE A 120 -2.99 17.33 -11.15
CA ILE A 120 -3.95 17.06 -12.23
C ILE A 120 -4.18 15.55 -12.41
N ALA A 121 -3.12 14.73 -12.37
CA ALA A 121 -3.25 13.28 -12.48
C ALA A 121 -4.13 12.71 -11.34
N THR A 122 -3.98 13.23 -10.11
CA THR A 122 -4.83 12.84 -8.97
C THR A 122 -6.31 13.18 -9.21
N ILE A 123 -6.60 14.39 -9.72
CA ILE A 123 -7.98 14.79 -10.04
C ILE A 123 -8.56 13.94 -11.18
N LEU A 124 -7.77 13.67 -12.21
CA LEU A 124 -8.18 12.83 -13.34
C LEU A 124 -8.53 11.41 -12.90
N CYS A 125 -7.82 10.84 -11.95
CA CYS A 125 -8.13 9.51 -11.39
C CYS A 125 -9.51 9.46 -10.70
N GLN A 126 -10.09 10.59 -10.27
CA GLN A 126 -11.47 10.64 -9.75
C GLN A 126 -12.52 10.41 -10.86
N GLU A 127 -12.16 10.58 -12.12
CA GLU A 127 -13.03 10.32 -13.26
C GLU A 127 -13.22 8.81 -13.54
N ARG A 128 -12.37 7.96 -12.97
CA ARG A 128 -12.33 6.50 -13.21
C ARG A 128 -13.70 5.80 -13.12
N PRO A 129 -14.59 6.08 -12.14
CA PRO A 129 -15.89 5.40 -12.04
C PRO A 129 -16.77 5.55 -13.28
N LYS A 130 -16.51 6.57 -14.11
CA LYS A 130 -17.25 6.81 -15.36
C LYS A 130 -16.88 5.84 -16.48
N TYR A 131 -15.74 5.14 -16.36
CA TYR A 131 -15.16 4.30 -17.41
C TYR A 131 -15.09 2.83 -17.01
N SER A 132 -15.17 1.95 -18.02
CA SER A 132 -15.08 0.49 -17.86
C SER A 132 -14.61 -0.12 -19.17
N PHE A 133 -14.44 -1.45 -19.21
CA PHE A 133 -14.08 -2.14 -20.45
C PHE A 133 -15.03 -1.83 -21.63
N GLY A 134 -16.33 -1.70 -21.37
CA GLY A 134 -17.33 -1.31 -22.37
C GLY A 134 -17.50 0.20 -22.58
N ARG A 135 -16.93 1.03 -21.72
CA ARG A 135 -16.99 2.50 -21.77
C ARG A 135 -15.59 3.08 -21.77
N LYS A 136 -14.90 2.95 -22.92
CA LYS A 136 -13.51 3.38 -23.11
C LYS A 136 -13.38 4.89 -23.07
N TRP A 137 -12.35 5.38 -22.38
CA TRP A 137 -12.10 6.82 -22.25
C TRP A 137 -11.70 7.49 -23.57
N LYS A 138 -11.04 6.75 -24.48
CA LYS A 138 -10.44 7.28 -25.72
C LYS A 138 -11.41 8.13 -26.56
N THR A 139 -12.65 7.65 -26.72
CA THR A 139 -13.68 8.35 -27.52
C THR A 139 -14.21 9.61 -26.84
N HIS A 140 -14.10 9.71 -25.53
CA HIS A 140 -14.64 10.81 -24.74
C HIS A 140 -13.55 11.72 -24.18
N LEU A 141 -12.27 11.36 -24.31
CA LEU A 141 -11.14 12.00 -23.65
C LEU A 141 -11.13 13.52 -23.88
N ARG A 142 -11.19 13.97 -25.14
CA ARG A 142 -11.15 15.39 -25.50
C ARG A 142 -12.27 16.20 -24.84
N ASN A 143 -13.44 15.62 -24.69
CA ASN A 143 -14.64 16.27 -24.15
C ASN A 143 -14.84 16.02 -22.65
N THR A 144 -13.98 15.23 -22.02
CA THR A 144 -14.01 15.04 -20.57
C THR A 144 -13.75 16.36 -19.88
N VAL A 145 -14.61 16.71 -18.93
CA VAL A 145 -14.52 17.93 -18.12
C VAL A 145 -14.13 17.56 -16.71
N ILE A 146 -13.09 18.21 -16.21
CA ILE A 146 -12.66 18.11 -14.82
C ILE A 146 -12.71 19.45 -14.13
N LYS A 147 -12.83 19.45 -12.80
CA LYS A 147 -12.76 20.66 -12.00
C LYS A 147 -11.33 20.88 -11.51
N LEU A 148 -10.81 22.08 -11.70
CA LEU A 148 -9.46 22.48 -11.22
C LEU A 148 -9.53 23.87 -10.59
N PRO A 149 -8.57 24.22 -9.71
CA PRO A 149 -8.38 25.58 -9.25
C PRO A 149 -8.31 26.54 -10.42
N GLN A 150 -8.97 27.68 -10.30
CA GLN A 150 -9.00 28.70 -11.34
C GLN A 150 -8.53 30.05 -10.83
N THR A 151 -7.88 30.81 -11.72
CA THR A 151 -7.54 32.21 -11.49
C THR A 151 -8.80 33.08 -11.50
N GLN A 152 -8.71 34.35 -11.06
CA GLN A 152 -9.81 35.32 -11.15
C GLN A 152 -10.31 35.54 -12.60
N LYS A 153 -9.49 35.21 -13.61
CA LYS A 153 -9.84 35.32 -15.03
C LYS A 153 -10.46 34.03 -15.60
N GLY A 154 -10.81 33.06 -14.73
CA GLY A 154 -11.40 31.79 -15.16
C GLY A 154 -10.46 30.83 -15.91
N LYS A 155 -9.15 31.02 -15.80
CA LYS A 155 -8.14 30.10 -16.38
C LYS A 155 -7.63 29.11 -15.33
N PRO A 156 -7.11 27.91 -15.71
CA PRO A 156 -6.49 26.99 -14.78
C PRO A 156 -5.37 27.68 -13.98
N ASP A 157 -5.38 27.53 -12.67
CA ASP A 157 -4.34 28.10 -11.80
C ASP A 157 -3.19 27.09 -11.60
N TRP A 158 -2.31 27.03 -12.59
CA TRP A 158 -1.13 26.16 -12.60
C TRP A 158 -0.22 26.41 -11.39
N THR A 159 -0.09 27.69 -11.00
CA THR A 159 0.76 28.09 -9.87
C THR A 159 0.17 27.59 -8.55
N TYR A 160 -1.14 27.72 -8.35
CA TYR A 160 -1.80 27.20 -7.15
C TYR A 160 -1.60 25.68 -7.05
N MET A 161 -1.85 24.92 -8.13
CA MET A 161 -1.68 23.47 -8.15
C MET A 161 -0.25 23.05 -7.81
N GLU A 162 0.73 23.76 -8.38
CA GLU A 162 2.15 23.53 -8.08
C GLU A 162 2.47 23.80 -6.61
N GLN A 163 2.07 24.96 -6.08
CA GLN A 163 2.33 25.33 -4.69
C GLN A 163 1.64 24.38 -3.73
N TYR A 164 0.41 23.97 -4.01
CA TYR A 164 -0.31 23.00 -3.21
C TYR A 164 0.47 21.71 -3.04
N ILE A 165 0.95 21.10 -4.13
CA ILE A 165 1.75 19.88 -4.06
C ILE A 165 3.06 20.11 -3.29
N LYS A 166 3.73 21.25 -3.50
CA LYS A 166 4.94 21.61 -2.76
C LYS A 166 4.72 21.78 -1.25
N THR A 167 3.49 22.17 -0.84
CA THR A 167 3.14 22.27 0.60
C THR A 167 2.77 20.93 1.22
N LEU A 168 2.50 19.90 0.42
CA LEU A 168 2.28 18.53 0.91
C LEU A 168 3.62 17.94 1.37
N HIS A 169 4.09 18.37 2.53
CA HIS A 169 5.32 17.85 3.11
C HIS A 169 5.12 16.41 3.59
N CYS A 170 5.47 15.44 2.78
CA CYS A 170 6.01 14.20 3.33
C CYS A 170 7.43 14.51 3.79
N LYS A 171 7.62 14.82 5.08
CA LYS A 171 8.99 14.75 5.65
C LYS A 171 9.46 13.32 5.36
N PRO A 172 10.62 13.13 4.69
CA PRO A 172 11.15 11.78 4.50
C PRO A 172 11.19 11.12 5.88
N ILE A 173 10.57 9.97 6.01
CA ILE A 173 10.68 9.19 7.24
C ILE A 173 12.16 8.88 7.37
N SER A 174 12.83 9.50 8.34
CA SER A 174 14.24 9.24 8.61
C SER A 174 14.38 8.24 9.74
N THR A 175 15.40 7.42 9.69
CA THR A 175 15.76 6.49 10.77
C THR A 175 17.17 6.79 11.26
N LYS A 176 17.41 6.56 12.55
CA LYS A 176 18.74 6.62 13.14
C LYS A 176 19.50 5.29 12.93
N ASN A 177 18.78 4.22 12.64
CA ASN A 177 19.33 2.90 12.45
C ASN A 177 20.02 2.79 11.08
N LYS A 178 21.24 2.25 11.05
CA LYS A 178 22.00 2.02 9.82
C LYS A 178 21.70 0.60 9.29
N VAL A 179 21.70 0.45 7.97
CA VAL A 179 21.64 -0.87 7.34
C VAL A 179 22.85 -1.71 7.81
N GLY A 180 22.58 -2.92 8.28
CA GLY A 180 23.63 -3.86 8.73
C GLY A 180 23.93 -3.84 10.24
N ASN A 181 23.25 -3.01 11.02
CA ASN A 181 23.40 -2.99 12.49
C ASN A 181 22.50 -4.00 13.22
N GLY A 182 21.68 -4.78 12.49
CA GLY A 182 20.84 -5.83 13.09
C GLY A 182 21.68 -7.04 13.53
N ASP A 183 21.28 -7.67 14.63
CA ASP A 183 21.86 -8.92 15.08
C ASP A 183 21.72 -9.99 13.99
N LYS A 184 22.75 -10.85 13.87
CA LYS A 184 22.72 -11.94 12.90
C LYS A 184 21.68 -12.98 13.30
N LEU A 185 20.78 -13.35 12.39
CA LEU A 185 19.78 -14.39 12.61
C LEU A 185 20.41 -15.78 12.42
N TYR A 186 20.44 -16.56 13.49
CA TYR A 186 20.89 -17.96 13.46
C TYR A 186 19.69 -18.91 13.45
N VAL A 187 18.89 -18.88 12.38
CA VAL A 187 17.61 -19.61 12.24
C VAL A 187 17.70 -21.11 12.52
N TYR A 188 18.87 -21.74 12.34
CA TYR A 188 19.09 -23.15 12.65
C TYR A 188 19.04 -23.48 14.15
N LYS A 189 19.13 -22.45 15.02
CA LYS A 189 19.00 -22.58 16.47
C LYS A 189 17.56 -22.43 16.95
N TRP A 190 16.67 -21.99 16.09
CA TRP A 190 15.28 -21.72 16.45
C TRP A 190 14.51 -23.02 16.69
N LYS A 191 13.43 -22.94 17.48
CA LYS A 191 12.60 -24.08 17.84
C LYS A 191 11.15 -23.87 17.40
N PRO A 192 10.38 -24.96 17.19
CA PRO A 192 9.01 -24.90 16.74
C PRO A 192 8.06 -24.48 17.87
N PHE A 193 7.06 -23.66 17.53
CA PHE A 193 5.98 -23.23 18.40
C PHE A 193 4.66 -23.27 17.66
N CYS A 194 3.61 -23.85 18.28
CA CYS A 194 2.26 -23.78 17.75
C CYS A 194 1.65 -22.39 17.99
N ILE A 195 0.99 -21.82 16.99
CA ILE A 195 0.32 -20.51 17.13
C ILE A 195 -0.66 -20.53 18.31
N GLY A 196 -1.42 -21.60 18.50
CA GLY A 196 -2.38 -21.73 19.61
C GLY A 196 -1.76 -21.71 21.01
N LYS A 197 -0.46 -22.05 21.15
CA LYS A 197 0.25 -21.90 22.44
C LYS A 197 0.58 -20.42 22.71
N LEU A 198 0.91 -19.64 21.68
CA LEU A 198 1.34 -18.26 21.79
C LEU A 198 0.18 -17.24 21.75
N PHE A 199 -0.88 -17.55 21.01
CA PHE A 199 -2.00 -16.66 20.74
C PHE A 199 -3.35 -17.27 21.13
N LYS A 200 -4.30 -16.39 21.47
CA LYS A 200 -5.72 -16.70 21.43
C LYS A 200 -6.25 -16.32 20.04
N VAL A 201 -6.84 -17.28 19.35
CA VAL A 201 -7.32 -17.11 17.96
C VAL A 201 -8.80 -16.75 17.98
N TYR A 202 -9.16 -15.64 17.32
CA TYR A 202 -10.54 -15.22 17.10
C TYR A 202 -10.85 -15.26 15.61
N THR A 203 -12.05 -15.69 15.27
CA THR A 203 -12.51 -15.72 13.86
C THR A 203 -13.36 -14.51 13.59
N GLY A 204 -13.11 -13.84 12.46
CA GLY A 204 -13.94 -12.74 11.96
C GLY A 204 -15.34 -13.23 11.59
N GLY A 205 -16.35 -12.42 11.94
CA GLY A 205 -17.74 -12.63 11.58
C GLY A 205 -18.08 -12.06 10.20
N ASP A 206 -19.36 -12.09 9.84
CA ASP A 206 -19.88 -11.57 8.58
C ASP A 206 -20.02 -10.05 8.65
N LEU A 207 -18.91 -9.34 8.60
CA LEU A 207 -18.89 -7.90 8.44
C LEU A 207 -19.03 -7.57 6.96
N ILE A 208 -20.21 -7.10 6.56
CA ILE A 208 -20.51 -6.68 5.19
C ILE A 208 -20.06 -5.23 5.01
N LEU A 209 -18.95 -5.03 4.29
CA LEU A 209 -18.32 -3.71 4.15
C LEU A 209 -19.17 -2.68 3.38
N THR A 210 -20.16 -3.12 2.60
CA THR A 210 -21.09 -2.22 1.90
C THR A 210 -22.14 -1.57 2.81
N ASP A 211 -22.33 -2.11 4.01
CA ASP A 211 -23.41 -1.71 4.93
C ASP A 211 -22.89 -0.88 6.11
N VAL A 212 -21.60 -0.55 6.10
CA VAL A 212 -20.96 0.22 7.18
C VAL A 212 -20.62 1.63 6.73
N GLU A 213 -20.79 2.60 7.63
CA GLU A 213 -20.42 3.98 7.38
C GLU A 213 -18.90 4.15 7.32
N GLU A 214 -18.44 4.96 6.35
CA GLU A 214 -17.03 5.35 6.24
C GLU A 214 -16.57 6.09 7.51
N GLY A 215 -15.36 5.80 7.96
CA GLY A 215 -14.79 6.35 9.18
C GLY A 215 -13.26 6.29 9.24
N THR A 216 -12.72 6.06 10.44
CA THR A 216 -11.26 6.10 10.67
C THR A 216 -10.70 4.81 11.28
N ILE A 217 -11.54 3.84 11.61
CA ILE A 217 -11.13 2.56 12.22
C ILE A 217 -10.86 1.56 11.11
N PRO A 218 -9.67 0.97 11.03
CA PRO A 218 -9.35 -0.02 10.00
C PRO A 218 -10.17 -1.31 10.15
N VAL A 219 -10.56 -1.89 9.02
CA VAL A 219 -11.06 -3.28 8.97
C VAL A 219 -10.04 -4.12 8.23
N ALA A 220 -9.42 -5.06 8.92
CA ALA A 220 -8.54 -6.03 8.30
C ALA A 220 -9.37 -7.02 7.46
N SER A 221 -8.96 -7.25 6.22
CA SER A 221 -9.65 -8.10 5.24
C SER A 221 -8.70 -9.15 4.64
N HIS A 222 -9.23 -10.04 3.82
CA HIS A 222 -8.49 -11.17 3.23
C HIS A 222 -7.65 -10.74 2.00
N LYS A 223 -6.73 -9.79 2.20
CA LYS A 223 -5.81 -9.30 1.16
C LYS A 223 -4.42 -9.02 1.75
N ALA A 224 -3.40 -8.98 0.89
CA ALA A 224 -2.03 -8.71 1.28
C ALA A 224 -1.61 -7.25 1.04
N ASP A 225 -2.25 -6.56 0.11
CA ASP A 225 -2.00 -5.15 -0.18
C ASP A 225 -2.56 -4.22 0.92
N ASN A 226 -2.09 -2.98 0.96
CA ASN A 226 -2.52 -1.95 1.92
C ASN A 226 -2.51 -2.44 3.38
N ASN A 227 -1.48 -3.21 3.77
CA ASN A 227 -1.36 -3.83 5.10
C ASN A 227 -2.60 -4.65 5.52
N GLY A 228 -3.30 -5.26 4.56
CA GLY A 228 -4.52 -6.04 4.80
C GLY A 228 -5.77 -5.19 5.05
N VAL A 229 -5.70 -3.86 5.06
CA VAL A 229 -6.85 -2.97 5.33
C VAL A 229 -7.78 -2.92 4.12
N GLY A 230 -9.01 -3.41 4.28
CA GLY A 230 -10.06 -3.43 3.25
C GLY A 230 -10.93 -2.18 3.22
N ALA A 231 -11.18 -1.59 4.38
CA ALA A 231 -12.00 -0.39 4.56
C ALA A 231 -11.60 0.38 5.81
N LEU A 232 -12.02 1.63 5.88
CA LEU A 232 -12.01 2.45 7.10
C LEU A 232 -13.47 2.73 7.47
N VAL A 233 -13.86 2.43 8.71
CA VAL A 233 -15.25 2.49 9.16
C VAL A 233 -15.39 3.31 10.44
N ASN A 234 -16.61 3.71 10.75
CA ASN A 234 -16.98 4.23 12.06
C ASN A 234 -17.07 3.10 13.10
N ASN A 235 -17.33 3.46 14.35
CA ASN A 235 -17.54 2.48 15.41
C ASN A 235 -18.75 1.58 15.10
N ILE A 236 -18.55 0.27 15.13
CA ILE A 236 -19.59 -0.74 14.85
C ILE A 236 -20.06 -1.35 16.16
N VAL A 237 -21.29 -1.05 16.53
CA VAL A 237 -21.91 -1.59 17.76
C VAL A 237 -22.03 -3.10 17.67
N GLY A 238 -21.57 -3.80 18.71
CA GLY A 238 -21.62 -5.27 18.79
C GLY A 238 -20.46 -6.02 18.12
N GLN A 239 -19.57 -5.30 17.41
CA GLN A 239 -18.34 -5.91 16.87
C GLN A 239 -17.17 -5.74 17.83
N GLN A 240 -16.31 -6.76 17.91
CA GLN A 240 -15.12 -6.72 18.75
C GLN A 240 -14.04 -5.89 18.08
N LEU A 241 -13.62 -4.80 18.74
CA LEU A 241 -12.45 -4.01 18.40
C LEU A 241 -11.20 -4.68 19.01
N PHE A 242 -10.16 -4.89 18.21
CA PHE A 242 -8.91 -5.53 18.62
C PHE A 242 -7.83 -4.50 18.87
N ASP A 243 -7.12 -4.65 20.00
CA ASP A 243 -5.96 -3.83 20.36
C ASP A 243 -4.79 -4.09 19.39
N SER A 244 -4.39 -3.07 18.67
CA SER A 244 -3.30 -3.14 17.69
C SER A 244 -1.92 -3.41 18.30
N ASN A 245 -1.76 -3.23 19.62
CA ASN A 245 -0.51 -3.52 20.33
C ASN A 245 -0.41 -4.99 20.77
N LYS A 246 -1.49 -5.75 20.64
CA LYS A 246 -1.56 -7.14 21.11
C LYS A 246 -2.03 -8.12 20.04
N THR A 247 -2.37 -7.62 18.83
CA THR A 247 -3.07 -8.45 17.86
C THR A 247 -2.42 -8.41 16.49
N ILE A 248 -2.21 -9.58 15.89
CA ILE A 248 -1.88 -9.77 14.48
C ILE A 248 -3.16 -10.12 13.74
N ALA A 249 -3.47 -9.42 12.65
CA ALA A 249 -4.51 -9.83 11.72
C ALA A 249 -3.94 -10.84 10.72
N LEU A 250 -4.58 -12.00 10.58
CA LEU A 250 -4.18 -13.05 9.64
C LEU A 250 -5.30 -13.32 8.64
N ALA A 251 -5.08 -12.98 7.37
CA ALA A 251 -5.92 -13.46 6.28
C ALA A 251 -5.68 -14.97 6.11
N ASP A 252 -6.74 -15.78 6.25
CA ASP A 252 -6.64 -17.24 6.30
C ASP A 252 -7.18 -17.95 5.06
N ARG A 253 -7.73 -17.19 4.10
CA ARG A 253 -8.37 -17.73 2.89
C ARG A 253 -8.15 -16.82 1.69
N GLY A 254 -7.79 -17.41 0.55
CA GLY A 254 -7.49 -16.70 -0.69
C GLY A 254 -6.06 -16.16 -0.75
N CYS A 255 -5.60 -15.52 0.31
CA CYS A 255 -4.20 -15.27 0.62
C CYS A 255 -3.92 -15.70 2.08
N PHE A 256 -2.69 -16.08 2.37
CA PHE A 256 -2.23 -16.30 3.75
C PHE A 256 -1.28 -15.16 4.06
N HIS A 257 -1.77 -14.18 4.84
CA HIS A 257 -1.01 -12.96 5.09
C HIS A 257 -1.28 -12.41 6.50
N ALA A 258 -0.22 -12.30 7.29
CA ALA A 258 -0.23 -11.71 8.61
C ALA A 258 0.17 -10.23 8.55
N SER A 259 -0.60 -9.37 9.20
CA SER A 259 -0.33 -7.93 9.27
C SER A 259 -0.51 -7.38 10.69
N VAL A 260 0.36 -6.42 11.07
CA VAL A 260 0.26 -5.68 12.32
C VAL A 260 -0.32 -4.30 12.02
N GLN A 261 -1.43 -3.96 12.67
CA GLN A 261 -2.12 -2.71 12.42
C GLN A 261 -1.54 -1.56 13.26
N THR A 262 -1.61 -0.33 12.73
CA THR A 262 -1.11 0.86 13.44
C THR A 262 -2.10 1.42 14.45
N LYS A 263 -3.39 1.09 14.30
CA LYS A 263 -4.49 1.50 15.18
C LYS A 263 -5.34 0.28 15.51
N ASP A 264 -6.12 0.36 16.57
CA ASP A 264 -7.13 -0.63 16.89
C ASP A 264 -8.07 -0.84 15.71
N PHE A 265 -8.49 -2.09 15.48
CA PHE A 265 -9.11 -2.50 14.23
C PHE A 265 -10.18 -3.57 14.41
N TYR A 266 -11.07 -3.65 13.43
CA TYR A 266 -11.98 -4.77 13.25
C TYR A 266 -11.40 -5.81 12.30
N ILE A 267 -11.87 -7.05 12.40
CA ILE A 267 -11.57 -8.11 11.41
C ILE A 267 -12.82 -8.43 10.60
N GLY A 268 -12.64 -8.48 9.28
CA GLY A 268 -13.68 -8.90 8.35
C GLY A 268 -13.76 -10.40 8.18
N THR A 269 -14.66 -10.85 7.32
CA THR A 269 -14.80 -12.26 6.91
C THR A 269 -13.46 -12.80 6.39
N ARG A 270 -13.12 -14.05 6.70
CA ARG A 270 -11.88 -14.73 6.28
C ARG A 270 -10.60 -14.11 6.85
N VAL A 271 -10.72 -13.51 8.03
CA VAL A 271 -9.58 -12.99 8.81
C VAL A 271 -9.66 -13.55 10.22
N LYS A 272 -8.51 -13.91 10.77
CA LYS A 272 -8.33 -14.27 12.16
C LYS A 272 -7.65 -13.13 12.91
N ALA A 273 -8.05 -12.87 14.15
CA ALA A 273 -7.26 -12.05 15.05
C ALA A 273 -6.47 -12.98 15.99
N LEU A 274 -5.15 -12.87 15.91
CA LEU A 274 -4.22 -13.60 16.77
C LEU A 274 -3.84 -12.66 17.91
N VAL A 275 -4.48 -12.80 19.06
CA VAL A 275 -4.21 -12.00 20.27
C VAL A 275 -3.12 -12.68 21.08
N ILE A 276 -1.96 -12.05 21.21
CA ILE A 276 -0.81 -12.63 21.92
C ILE A 276 -1.12 -12.81 23.41
N LYS A 277 -0.77 -13.97 23.96
CA LYS A 277 -1.04 -14.29 25.37
C LYS A 277 -0.08 -13.62 26.34
N PRO A 278 1.28 -13.64 26.13
CA PRO A 278 2.21 -12.96 27.00
C PRO A 278 2.15 -11.43 26.82
N ASN A 279 2.60 -10.72 27.84
CA ASN A 279 2.74 -9.26 27.76
C ASN A 279 4.07 -8.89 27.10
N VAL A 280 4.02 -8.64 25.80
CA VAL A 280 5.19 -8.27 24.97
C VAL A 280 5.00 -6.93 24.29
N LYS A 281 6.08 -6.36 23.77
CA LYS A 281 6.03 -5.12 22.99
C LYS A 281 5.56 -5.38 21.55
N LYS A 282 5.05 -4.35 20.90
CA LYS A 282 4.51 -4.40 19.54
C LYS A 282 5.54 -4.90 18.50
N GLU A 283 6.81 -4.59 18.71
CA GLU A 283 7.92 -5.03 17.87
C GLU A 283 7.96 -6.56 17.74
N VAL A 284 7.63 -7.29 18.81
CA VAL A 284 7.54 -8.75 18.79
C VAL A 284 6.46 -9.22 17.81
N LEU A 285 5.33 -8.50 17.72
CA LEU A 285 4.27 -8.83 16.75
C LEU A 285 4.76 -8.69 15.31
N PHE A 286 5.56 -7.66 15.00
CA PHE A 286 6.16 -7.50 13.67
C PHE A 286 7.11 -8.65 13.34
N PHE A 287 7.91 -9.07 14.31
CA PHE A 287 8.80 -10.22 14.13
C PHE A 287 7.99 -11.48 13.81
N ILE A 288 7.00 -11.81 14.64
CA ILE A 288 6.19 -13.02 14.48
C ILE A 288 5.35 -12.96 13.20
N ALA A 289 4.74 -11.81 12.86
CA ALA A 289 3.99 -11.65 11.62
C ALA A 289 4.88 -11.92 10.38
N THR A 290 6.14 -11.48 10.41
CA THR A 290 7.11 -11.79 9.35
C THR A 290 7.36 -13.30 9.24
N ILE A 291 7.54 -13.99 10.37
CA ILE A 291 7.74 -15.46 10.37
C ILE A 291 6.48 -16.19 9.89
N ILE A 292 5.28 -15.76 10.31
CA ILE A 292 4.02 -16.33 9.80
C ILE A 292 3.94 -16.15 8.27
N ASN A 293 4.32 -14.99 7.75
CA ASN A 293 4.31 -14.72 6.31
C ASN A 293 5.29 -15.60 5.51
N MET A 294 6.35 -16.09 6.14
CA MET A 294 7.24 -17.06 5.48
C MET A 294 6.56 -18.41 5.24
N GLU A 295 5.45 -18.72 5.92
CA GLU A 295 4.67 -19.93 5.72
C GLU A 295 3.66 -19.81 4.55
N THR A 296 3.55 -18.65 3.90
CA THR A 296 2.57 -18.38 2.81
C THR A 296 2.64 -19.41 1.68
N PHE A 297 3.83 -19.97 1.38
CA PHE A 297 4.00 -20.98 0.33
C PHE A 297 3.22 -22.29 0.58
N LYS A 298 2.85 -22.57 1.84
CA LYS A 298 2.05 -23.74 2.23
C LYS A 298 0.57 -23.57 1.91
N TYR A 299 0.12 -22.31 1.73
CA TYR A 299 -1.29 -21.95 1.61
C TYR A 299 -1.57 -21.18 0.31
N ASN A 300 -2.68 -21.48 -0.34
CA ASN A 300 -3.14 -20.80 -1.55
C ASN A 300 -4.66 -20.97 -1.70
N TYR A 301 -5.23 -20.56 -2.83
CA TYR A 301 -6.67 -20.61 -3.07
C TYR A 301 -7.29 -22.01 -2.87
N GLY A 302 -6.58 -23.08 -3.13
CA GLY A 302 -7.03 -24.47 -2.91
C GLY A 302 -6.63 -25.08 -1.58
N ARG A 303 -5.75 -24.42 -0.81
CA ARG A 303 -5.22 -24.87 0.48
C ARG A 303 -5.33 -23.74 1.51
N ASN A 304 -6.56 -23.51 1.98
CA ASN A 304 -6.84 -22.47 2.97
C ASN A 304 -6.43 -22.94 4.37
N CYS A 305 -6.06 -22.00 5.24
CA CYS A 305 -5.75 -22.23 6.65
C CYS A 305 -6.95 -21.89 7.58
N THR A 306 -8.18 -22.08 7.10
CA THR A 306 -9.40 -21.61 7.80
C THR A 306 -9.66 -22.32 9.12
N SER A 307 -9.39 -23.64 9.17
CA SER A 307 -9.41 -24.46 10.36
C SER A 307 -7.99 -24.90 10.70
N GLY A 308 -7.60 -24.89 11.97
CA GLY A 308 -6.26 -25.31 12.39
C GLY A 308 -5.20 -24.20 12.34
N VAL A 309 -5.59 -22.91 12.33
CA VAL A 309 -4.63 -21.80 12.50
C VAL A 309 -3.86 -21.92 13.81
N ASP A 310 -4.49 -22.40 14.85
CA ASP A 310 -3.89 -22.71 16.15
C ASP A 310 -2.86 -23.84 16.11
N GLU A 311 -2.97 -24.76 15.15
CA GLU A 311 -2.04 -25.87 14.93
C GLU A 311 -0.84 -25.48 14.03
N VAL A 312 -0.88 -24.30 13.41
CA VAL A 312 0.24 -23.82 12.58
C VAL A 312 1.48 -23.69 13.43
N VAL A 313 2.56 -24.32 12.96
CA VAL A 313 3.87 -24.31 13.63
C VAL A 313 4.78 -23.31 12.94
N ILE A 314 5.35 -22.41 13.73
CA ILE A 314 6.36 -21.44 13.32
C ILE A 314 7.65 -21.65 14.11
N SER A 315 8.80 -21.34 13.53
CA SER A 315 10.09 -21.42 14.23
C SER A 315 10.45 -20.03 14.79
N LEU A 316 10.81 -19.97 16.08
CA LEU A 316 11.18 -18.73 16.75
C LEU A 316 12.53 -18.90 17.51
N PRO A 317 13.27 -17.79 17.72
CA PRO A 317 14.42 -17.79 18.62
C PRO A 317 13.98 -18.14 20.04
N ILE A 318 14.80 -18.86 20.77
CA ILE A 318 14.52 -19.38 22.11
C ILE A 318 15.41 -18.75 23.16
N LEU A 319 14.84 -18.62 24.35
CA LEU A 319 15.56 -18.13 25.52
C LEU A 319 16.70 -19.09 25.90
N GLN A 320 17.86 -18.52 26.15
CA GLN A 320 19.05 -19.23 26.63
C GLN A 320 19.42 -18.74 28.02
N GLU A 321 20.02 -19.61 28.82
CA GLU A 321 20.63 -19.27 30.10
C GLU A 321 21.97 -18.51 29.88
N SER A 322 22.51 -17.94 30.94
CA SER A 322 23.75 -17.18 30.89
C SER A 322 24.96 -18.01 30.46
N ASP A 323 24.91 -19.33 30.60
CA ASP A 323 25.94 -20.28 30.17
C ASP A 323 25.76 -20.73 28.70
N GLY A 324 24.71 -20.26 28.02
CA GLY A 324 24.38 -20.59 26.64
C GLY A 324 23.54 -21.85 26.46
N ASN A 325 23.16 -22.52 27.51
CA ASN A 325 22.24 -23.63 27.47
C ASN A 325 20.81 -23.16 27.18
N ILE A 326 19.97 -24.05 26.62
CA ILE A 326 18.57 -23.74 26.36
C ILE A 326 17.81 -23.68 27.70
N PHE A 327 17.12 -22.56 27.95
CA PHE A 327 16.20 -22.47 29.09
C PHE A 327 14.97 -23.35 28.83
N ILE A 328 14.60 -24.19 29.81
CA ILE A 328 13.41 -25.06 29.76
C ILE A 328 12.42 -24.63 30.84
N ASP A 329 11.22 -24.29 30.43
CA ASP A 329 10.09 -24.02 31.32
C ASP A 329 9.36 -25.31 31.66
N GLU A 330 9.42 -25.72 32.93
CA GLU A 330 8.78 -26.94 33.43
C GLU A 330 7.25 -26.89 33.34
N THR A 331 6.65 -25.70 33.17
CA THR A 331 5.19 -25.56 33.00
C THR A 331 4.73 -25.85 31.57
N HIS A 332 5.66 -25.95 30.61
CA HIS A 332 5.39 -26.20 29.21
C HIS A 332 4.39 -25.21 28.58
N LEU A 333 4.44 -23.96 29.05
CA LEU A 333 3.43 -22.93 28.69
C LEU A 333 3.41 -22.63 27.19
N TYR A 334 4.58 -22.57 26.55
CA TYR A 334 4.73 -22.13 25.15
C TYR A 334 5.02 -23.26 24.17
N SER A 335 5.59 -24.37 24.62
CA SER A 335 5.85 -25.55 23.79
C SER A 335 5.73 -26.83 24.62
N ASP A 336 5.51 -27.97 23.97
CA ASP A 336 5.43 -29.24 24.66
C ASP A 336 6.80 -29.71 25.18
N GLU A 337 7.88 -29.23 24.59
CA GLU A 337 9.26 -29.48 25.02
C GLU A 337 9.76 -28.48 26.08
N GLY A 338 8.93 -27.54 26.52
CA GLY A 338 9.30 -26.52 27.49
C GLY A 338 10.12 -25.35 26.93
N TYR A 339 10.26 -25.23 25.61
CA TYR A 339 10.94 -24.08 25.02
C TYR A 339 10.18 -22.79 25.29
N VAL A 340 10.93 -21.71 25.54
CA VAL A 340 10.40 -20.36 25.72
C VAL A 340 10.93 -19.47 24.60
N PRO A 341 10.06 -18.72 23.88
CA PRO A 341 10.52 -17.76 22.88
C PRO A 341 11.36 -16.64 23.53
N ASP A 342 12.43 -16.22 22.87
CA ASP A 342 13.23 -15.07 23.31
C ASP A 342 12.56 -13.77 22.87
N TRP A 343 11.62 -13.30 23.68
CA TRP A 343 10.85 -12.09 23.45
C TRP A 343 11.73 -10.83 23.36
N ILE A 344 12.80 -10.79 24.18
CA ILE A 344 13.73 -9.65 24.25
C ILE A 344 14.57 -9.59 22.98
N PHE A 345 15.05 -10.72 22.51
CA PHE A 345 15.80 -10.78 21.24
C PHE A 345 14.92 -10.28 20.08
N MET A 346 13.67 -10.77 19.96
CA MET A 346 12.76 -10.37 18.89
C MET A 346 12.46 -8.88 18.93
N GLU A 347 12.20 -8.31 20.12
CA GLU A 347 11.99 -6.87 20.31
C GLU A 347 13.22 -6.07 19.85
N ASN A 348 14.41 -6.42 20.35
CA ASN A 348 15.64 -5.71 20.04
C ASN A 348 16.02 -5.83 18.56
N TYR A 349 15.81 -7.00 17.97
CA TYR A 349 16.05 -7.23 16.55
C TYR A 349 15.25 -6.25 15.68
N ILE A 350 13.93 -6.17 15.89
CA ILE A 350 13.06 -5.26 15.14
C ILE A 350 13.48 -3.79 15.37
N LYS A 351 13.79 -3.41 16.62
CA LYS A 351 14.27 -2.06 16.93
C LYS A 351 15.60 -1.71 16.26
N SER A 352 16.44 -2.69 15.99
CA SER A 352 17.75 -2.50 15.34
C SER A 352 17.65 -2.31 13.82
N LEU A 353 16.56 -2.75 13.19
CA LEU A 353 16.35 -2.63 11.75
C LEU A 353 16.15 -1.17 11.32
N PRO A 354 16.48 -0.81 10.05
CA PRO A 354 16.10 0.49 9.51
C PRO A 354 14.60 0.74 9.73
N TYR A 355 14.29 1.93 10.28
CA TYR A 355 12.93 2.34 10.69
C TYR A 355 12.31 1.57 11.88
N GLY A 356 13.00 0.61 12.48
CA GLY A 356 12.56 -0.05 13.72
C GLY A 356 12.44 0.93 14.92
N ASP A 357 13.11 2.05 14.84
CA ASP A 357 13.02 3.18 15.79
C ASP A 357 11.73 4.03 15.59
N ARG A 358 10.82 3.63 14.70
CA ARG A 358 9.58 4.34 14.35
C ARG A 358 8.29 3.53 14.58
N ILE A 359 8.44 2.30 15.07
CA ILE A 359 7.32 1.40 15.39
C ILE A 359 6.64 1.79 16.70
#